data_0208f53d890d948f49efc051351a8795
#
_entry.id   0208f53d890d948f49efc051351a8795
#
_cell.length_a   1.000
_cell.length_b   1.000
_cell.length_c   1.000
_cell.angle_alpha   90.00
_cell.angle_beta   90.00
_cell.angle_gamma   90.00
#
_symmetry.space_group_name_H-M   'P 1'
#
loop_
_entity.id
_entity.type
_entity.pdbx_description
1 polymer ?
#
loop_
_entity_poly.entity_id
_entity_poly.type
_entity_poly.pdbx_seq_one_letter_code
_entity_poly.pdbx_strand_id
1 'polypeptide(L)'
;MKIIEGNLDLDRLHLKELPEILSTVDKIDGYFSVSDNRISSLKNCPRIIGESVYFSYNEKLKNLVGGPEIVGKNYGVTGCKELTSLQGIPNIIPGNLQISSNYKLVDFTYFPKKIGGNLEVGHYLGGTRKFPKEFTEDFFRSICDIRGKVKIYRWMGF
;
A
#
# COMPACT_ATOMS: atom_id res chain seq x y z
N MET A 1 23.05 9.42 8.84
CA MET A 1 21.91 8.92 8.06
C MET A 1 22.44 8.07 6.89
N LYS A 2 22.06 6.82 6.82
CA LYS A 2 22.43 5.94 5.72
C LYS A 2 21.37 6.00 4.63
N ILE A 3 21.77 6.38 3.42
CA ILE A 3 20.87 6.63 2.29
C ILE A 3 21.25 5.72 1.12
N ILE A 4 20.24 5.08 0.52
CA ILE A 4 20.38 4.49 -0.80
C ILE A 4 20.02 5.56 -1.83
N GLU A 5 20.98 5.95 -2.65
CA GLU A 5 20.75 6.87 -3.76
C GLU A 5 20.01 6.16 -4.90
N GLY A 6 19.01 6.84 -5.47
CA GLY A 6 18.19 6.28 -6.55
C GLY A 6 17.14 5.31 -6.07
N ASN A 7 16.76 4.40 -6.95
CA ASN A 7 15.66 3.45 -6.74
C ASN A 7 16.17 2.11 -6.20
N LEU A 8 15.32 1.42 -5.43
CA LEU A 8 15.55 0.05 -5.04
C LEU A 8 14.38 -0.82 -5.51
N ASP A 9 14.66 -1.70 -6.45
CA ASP A 9 13.69 -2.63 -6.99
C ASP A 9 14.07 -4.06 -6.59
N LEU A 10 13.21 -4.67 -5.78
CA LEU A 10 13.32 -6.04 -5.30
C LEU A 10 12.14 -6.91 -5.76
N ASP A 11 11.48 -6.53 -6.85
CA ASP A 11 10.33 -7.27 -7.37
C ASP A 11 10.72 -8.68 -7.83
N ARG A 12 9.83 -9.64 -7.62
CA ARG A 12 9.92 -11.01 -8.15
C ARG A 12 11.19 -11.77 -7.77
N LEU A 13 11.70 -11.55 -6.56
CA LEU A 13 12.88 -12.22 -6.04
C LEU A 13 12.56 -13.39 -5.10
N HIS A 14 11.28 -13.78 -4.99
CA HIS A 14 10.80 -14.82 -4.07
C HIS A 14 11.16 -14.58 -2.62
N LEU A 15 11.25 -13.31 -2.21
CA LEU A 15 11.58 -12.92 -0.85
C LEU A 15 10.45 -13.32 0.11
N LYS A 16 10.80 -13.95 1.23
CA LYS A 16 9.88 -14.23 2.34
C LYS A 16 9.88 -13.12 3.39
N GLU A 17 10.95 -12.32 3.41
CA GLU A 17 11.12 -11.17 4.29
C GLU A 17 12.01 -10.13 3.61
N LEU A 18 11.93 -8.89 4.05
CA LEU A 18 12.84 -7.85 3.57
C LEU A 18 14.26 -8.14 4.06
N PRO A 19 15.29 -7.93 3.21
CA PRO A 19 16.67 -8.14 3.61
C PRO A 19 17.03 -7.40 4.89
N GLU A 20 17.68 -8.09 5.83
CA GLU A 20 18.03 -7.54 7.13
C GLU A 20 18.87 -6.26 7.04
N ILE A 21 19.73 -6.19 6.02
CA ILE A 21 20.58 -5.01 5.78
C ILE A 21 19.76 -3.72 5.62
N LEU A 22 18.52 -3.80 5.16
CA LEU A 22 17.67 -2.63 5.01
C LEU A 22 17.30 -1.98 6.35
N SER A 23 17.36 -2.73 7.46
CA SER A 23 17.14 -2.18 8.79
C SER A 23 18.18 -1.13 9.20
N THR A 24 19.33 -1.10 8.50
CA THR A 24 20.39 -0.12 8.71
C THR A 24 20.26 1.11 7.80
N VAL A 25 19.28 1.11 6.89
CA VAL A 25 19.05 2.18 5.92
C VAL A 25 17.95 3.09 6.44
N ASP A 26 18.23 4.38 6.52
CA ASP A 26 17.27 5.39 6.98
C ASP A 26 16.34 5.84 5.85
N LYS A 27 16.89 5.93 4.63
CA LYS A 27 16.18 6.50 3.48
C LYS A 27 16.57 5.84 2.17
N ILE A 28 15.58 5.68 1.28
CA ILE A 28 15.79 5.45 -0.15
C ILE A 28 15.35 6.73 -0.86
N ASP A 29 16.23 7.36 -1.64
CA ASP A 29 15.93 8.64 -2.30
C ASP A 29 14.90 8.51 -3.41
N GLY A 30 14.92 7.43 -4.16
CA GLY A 30 13.98 7.13 -5.23
C GLY A 30 12.78 6.33 -4.76
N TYR A 31 12.24 5.49 -5.66
CA TYR A 31 11.17 4.55 -5.30
C TYR A 31 11.74 3.28 -4.65
N PHE A 32 10.89 2.62 -3.88
CA PHE A 32 11.12 1.29 -3.34
C PHE A 32 9.99 0.36 -3.78
N SER A 33 10.33 -0.72 -4.43
CA SER A 33 9.37 -1.75 -4.83
C SER A 33 9.83 -3.13 -4.39
N VAL A 34 8.91 -3.88 -3.80
CA VAL A 34 9.11 -5.27 -3.40
C VAL A 34 7.87 -6.08 -3.74
N SER A 35 7.27 -5.73 -4.88
CA SER A 35 6.05 -6.35 -5.36
C SER A 35 6.29 -7.78 -5.86
N ASP A 36 5.23 -8.58 -5.88
CA ASP A 36 5.26 -9.95 -6.38
C ASP A 36 6.33 -10.82 -5.70
N ASN A 37 6.34 -10.76 -4.37
CA ASN A 37 7.15 -11.57 -3.48
C ASN A 37 6.26 -12.38 -2.54
N ARG A 38 6.82 -12.94 -1.48
CA ARG A 38 6.13 -13.75 -0.47
C ARG A 38 6.29 -13.19 0.93
N ILE A 39 6.54 -11.88 1.06
CA ILE A 39 6.74 -11.26 2.35
C ILE A 39 5.44 -11.27 3.16
N SER A 40 5.55 -11.53 4.45
CA SER A 40 4.43 -11.53 5.38
C SER A 40 4.45 -10.33 6.34
N SER A 41 5.51 -9.53 6.29
CA SER A 41 5.75 -8.38 7.16
C SER A 41 6.63 -7.36 6.46
N LEU A 42 6.50 -6.09 6.83
CA LEU A 42 7.37 -5.01 6.38
C LEU A 42 8.51 -4.70 7.36
N LYS A 43 8.80 -5.62 8.29
CA LYS A 43 9.98 -5.52 9.15
C LYS A 43 11.23 -5.26 8.30
N ASN A 44 12.14 -4.45 8.79
CA ASN A 44 13.37 -4.00 8.12
C ASN A 44 13.16 -2.93 7.03
N CYS A 45 11.94 -2.48 6.76
CA CYS A 45 11.70 -1.45 5.77
C CYS A 45 12.35 -0.11 6.19
N PRO A 46 13.04 0.58 5.29
CA PRO A 46 13.53 1.94 5.55
C PRO A 46 12.38 2.89 5.90
N ARG A 47 12.63 3.79 6.83
CA ARG A 47 11.61 4.70 7.37
C ARG A 47 11.14 5.75 6.37
N ILE A 48 12.02 6.17 5.47
CA ILE A 48 11.74 7.25 4.51
C ILE A 48 11.94 6.74 3.09
N ILE A 49 10.91 6.89 2.25
CA ILE A 49 10.99 6.64 0.81
C ILE A 49 10.78 7.97 0.11
N GLY A 50 11.79 8.43 -0.63
CA GLY A 50 11.78 9.76 -1.27
C GLY A 50 10.75 9.90 -2.38
N GLU A 51 10.40 8.80 -3.05
CA GLU A 51 9.37 8.77 -4.08
C GLU A 51 8.25 7.80 -3.73
N SER A 52 7.94 6.87 -4.62
CA SER A 52 6.83 5.93 -4.47
C SER A 52 7.26 4.63 -3.79
N VAL A 53 6.32 3.96 -3.14
CA VAL A 53 6.53 2.63 -2.57
C VAL A 53 5.47 1.66 -3.07
N TYR A 54 5.88 0.43 -3.36
CA TYR A 54 5.00 -0.62 -3.89
C TYR A 54 5.25 -1.94 -3.17
N PHE A 55 4.20 -2.46 -2.53
CA PHE A 55 4.17 -3.75 -1.83
C PHE A 55 3.15 -4.71 -2.42
N SER A 56 2.74 -4.48 -3.66
CA SER A 56 1.65 -5.21 -4.31
C SER A 56 1.96 -6.69 -4.51
N TYR A 57 0.91 -7.52 -4.54
CA TYR A 57 1.02 -8.97 -4.82
C TYR A 57 1.92 -9.74 -3.84
N ASN A 58 1.91 -9.33 -2.58
CA ASN A 58 2.47 -10.12 -1.48
C ASN A 58 1.30 -10.80 -0.74
N GLU A 59 1.00 -12.03 -1.14
CA GLU A 59 -0.23 -12.73 -0.74
C GLU A 59 -0.34 -12.97 0.77
N LYS A 60 0.79 -13.01 1.49
CA LYS A 60 0.82 -13.29 2.93
C LYS A 60 0.88 -12.03 3.80
N LEU A 61 0.97 -10.85 3.21
CA LEU A 61 1.04 -9.59 3.93
C LEU A 61 -0.32 -9.28 4.56
N LYS A 62 -0.36 -9.16 5.89
CA LYS A 62 -1.60 -8.98 6.66
C LYS A 62 -1.91 -7.55 7.06
N ASN A 63 -0.87 -6.74 7.22
CA ASN A 63 -0.94 -5.32 7.57
C ASN A 63 0.33 -4.61 7.08
N LEU A 64 0.47 -3.33 7.37
CA LEU A 64 1.58 -2.49 6.89
C LEU A 64 2.50 -2.03 8.02
N VAL A 65 2.40 -2.67 9.19
CA VAL A 65 3.26 -2.35 10.35
C VAL A 65 4.73 -2.60 9.99
N GLY A 66 5.59 -1.66 10.36
CA GLY A 66 7.01 -1.68 10.03
C GLY A 66 7.35 -1.07 8.67
N GLY A 67 6.35 -0.67 7.89
CA GLY A 67 6.55 0.03 6.63
C GLY A 67 7.04 1.47 6.80
N PRO A 68 7.22 2.21 5.69
CA PRO A 68 7.74 3.56 5.75
C PRO A 68 6.78 4.50 6.48
N GLU A 69 7.34 5.42 7.25
CA GLU A 69 6.59 6.50 7.91
C GLU A 69 6.33 7.67 6.97
N ILE A 70 7.25 7.88 6.01
CA ILE A 70 7.20 8.98 5.05
C ILE A 70 7.41 8.43 3.65
N VAL A 71 6.51 8.79 2.75
CA VAL A 71 6.64 8.55 1.30
C VAL A 71 6.49 9.85 0.55
N GLY A 72 7.23 10.01 -0.54
CA GLY A 72 7.27 11.26 -1.29
C GLY A 72 6.24 11.37 -2.40
N LYS A 73 5.71 10.24 -2.90
CA LYS A 73 4.74 10.20 -4.02
C LYS A 73 3.64 9.19 -3.77
N ASN A 74 3.63 8.09 -4.52
CA ASN A 74 2.56 7.11 -4.51
C ASN A 74 2.79 5.99 -3.49
N TYR A 75 1.69 5.41 -3.01
CA TYR A 75 1.70 4.21 -2.18
C TYR A 75 0.80 3.16 -2.83
N GLY A 76 1.39 2.02 -3.20
CA GLY A 76 0.68 0.90 -3.82
C GLY A 76 0.78 -0.38 -3.00
N VAL A 77 -0.37 -0.94 -2.64
CA VAL A 77 -0.49 -2.25 -2.00
C VAL A 77 -1.74 -2.93 -2.54
N THR A 78 -1.61 -3.45 -3.76
CA THR A 78 -2.71 -4.07 -4.51
C THR A 78 -2.54 -5.58 -4.53
N GLY A 79 -3.64 -6.33 -4.49
CA GLY A 79 -3.60 -7.78 -4.70
C GLY A 79 -2.97 -8.59 -3.56
N CYS A 80 -2.97 -8.06 -2.34
CA CYS A 80 -2.50 -8.78 -1.16
C CYS A 80 -3.68 -9.51 -0.52
N LYS A 81 -3.80 -10.81 -0.81
CA LYS A 81 -4.98 -11.62 -0.45
C LYS A 81 -5.26 -11.71 1.04
N GLU A 82 -4.23 -11.64 1.88
CA GLU A 82 -4.35 -11.74 3.34
C GLU A 82 -4.37 -10.38 4.05
N LEU A 83 -4.29 -9.27 3.31
CA LEU A 83 -4.30 -7.93 3.90
C LEU A 83 -5.68 -7.62 4.50
N THR A 84 -5.74 -7.41 5.80
CA THR A 84 -6.99 -7.12 6.54
C THR A 84 -6.99 -5.73 7.15
N SER A 85 -5.83 -5.08 7.25
CA SER A 85 -5.69 -3.77 7.91
C SER A 85 -4.63 -2.92 7.21
N LEU A 86 -4.85 -1.62 7.19
CA LEU A 86 -3.87 -0.62 6.74
C LEU A 86 -2.98 -0.10 7.87
N GLN A 87 -3.03 -0.73 9.06
CA GLN A 87 -2.17 -0.34 10.18
C GLN A 87 -0.72 -0.26 9.74
N GLY A 88 -0.06 0.87 10.00
CA GLY A 88 1.30 1.15 9.57
C GLY A 88 1.41 2.03 8.33
N ILE A 89 0.31 2.29 7.60
CA ILE A 89 0.32 3.21 6.47
C ILE A 89 0.59 4.65 6.93
N PRO A 90 1.35 5.47 6.17
CA PRO A 90 1.53 6.88 6.50
C PRO A 90 0.20 7.66 6.54
N ASN A 91 0.11 8.67 7.41
CA ASN A 91 -1.06 9.55 7.46
C ASN A 91 -1.23 10.44 6.23
N ILE A 92 -0.14 10.70 5.52
CA ILE A 92 -0.12 11.57 4.33
C ILE A 92 0.51 10.80 3.17
N ILE A 93 -0.26 10.68 2.09
CA ILE A 93 0.21 10.17 0.80
C ILE A 93 0.19 11.34 -0.17
N PRO A 94 1.35 11.90 -0.56
CA PRO A 94 1.38 13.07 -1.46
C PRO A 94 0.84 12.79 -2.86
N GLY A 95 1.01 11.58 -3.35
CA GLY A 95 0.54 11.12 -4.65
C GLY A 95 -0.74 10.29 -4.56
N ASN A 96 -0.77 9.19 -5.31
CA ASN A 96 -1.91 8.28 -5.38
C ASN A 96 -1.81 7.17 -4.33
N LEU A 97 -2.95 6.76 -3.81
CA LEU A 97 -3.08 5.54 -3.01
C LEU A 97 -3.82 4.47 -3.83
N GLN A 98 -3.16 3.35 -4.05
CA GLN A 98 -3.69 2.20 -4.78
C GLN A 98 -3.78 1.00 -3.84
N ILE A 99 -5.00 0.64 -3.44
CA ILE A 99 -5.29 -0.45 -2.49
C ILE A 99 -6.38 -1.38 -3.00
N SER A 100 -6.55 -1.48 -4.30
CA SER A 100 -7.54 -2.36 -4.92
C SER A 100 -7.16 -3.84 -4.81
N SER A 101 -8.15 -4.72 -4.95
CA SER A 101 -7.98 -6.18 -4.98
C SER A 101 -7.36 -6.80 -3.73
N ASN A 102 -7.54 -6.15 -2.59
CA ASN A 102 -7.26 -6.73 -1.28
C ASN A 102 -8.59 -7.25 -0.71
N TYR A 103 -8.95 -8.48 -1.07
CA TYR A 103 -10.32 -9.00 -0.88
C TYR A 103 -10.77 -9.15 0.57
N LYS A 104 -9.84 -9.19 1.51
CA LYS A 104 -10.12 -9.24 2.95
C LYS A 104 -10.07 -7.87 3.62
N LEU A 105 -9.69 -6.81 2.88
CA LEU A 105 -9.58 -5.46 3.42
C LEU A 105 -10.96 -4.80 3.42
N VAL A 106 -11.59 -4.80 4.58
CA VAL A 106 -12.88 -4.16 4.84
C VAL A 106 -12.87 -3.32 6.12
N ASP A 107 -11.68 -3.12 6.68
CA ASP A 107 -11.42 -2.25 7.83
C ASP A 107 -10.55 -1.08 7.39
N PHE A 108 -11.08 0.13 7.47
CA PHE A 108 -10.40 1.37 7.08
C PHE A 108 -10.09 2.27 8.28
N THR A 109 -10.02 1.69 9.49
CA THR A 109 -9.72 2.42 10.74
C THR A 109 -8.40 3.20 10.65
N TYR A 110 -7.39 2.64 9.98
CA TYR A 110 -6.06 3.24 9.83
C TYR A 110 -5.89 3.96 8.49
N PHE A 111 -6.98 4.35 7.84
CA PHE A 111 -6.92 5.04 6.55
C PHE A 111 -6.12 6.36 6.66
N PRO A 112 -5.34 6.75 5.64
CA PRO A 112 -4.63 8.02 5.64
C PRO A 112 -5.56 9.20 5.89
N LYS A 113 -5.05 10.27 6.47
CA LYS A 113 -5.81 11.51 6.69
C LYS A 113 -5.79 12.42 5.46
N LYS A 114 -4.78 12.25 4.59
CA LYS A 114 -4.63 13.06 3.38
C LYS A 114 -4.04 12.26 2.23
N ILE A 115 -4.67 12.36 1.07
CA ILE A 115 -4.20 11.83 -0.22
C ILE A 115 -4.13 13.00 -1.19
N GLY A 116 -2.92 13.33 -1.67
CA GLY A 116 -2.72 14.45 -2.60
C GLY A 116 -3.13 14.15 -4.03
N GLY A 117 -3.20 12.89 -4.41
CA GLY A 117 -3.62 12.39 -5.71
C GLY A 117 -4.95 11.63 -5.65
N ASN A 118 -5.02 10.54 -6.41
CA ASN A 118 -6.20 9.71 -6.55
C ASN A 118 -6.21 8.55 -5.55
N LEU A 119 -7.41 8.09 -5.22
CA LEU A 119 -7.64 6.83 -4.50
C LEU A 119 -8.17 5.77 -5.49
N GLU A 120 -7.53 4.60 -5.49
CA GLU A 120 -8.06 3.39 -6.13
C GLU A 120 -8.29 2.33 -5.06
N VAL A 121 -9.52 1.87 -4.92
CA VAL A 121 -9.95 0.92 -3.88
C VAL A 121 -11.02 -0.01 -4.43
N GLY A 122 -11.28 -1.10 -3.72
CA GLY A 122 -12.31 -2.05 -4.09
C GLY A 122 -11.75 -3.31 -4.72
N HIS A 123 -12.63 -4.11 -5.29
CA HIS A 123 -12.28 -5.43 -5.80
C HIS A 123 -12.30 -5.43 -7.32
N TYR A 124 -11.16 -5.65 -7.91
CA TYR A 124 -11.00 -5.83 -9.34
C TYR A 124 -11.41 -7.25 -9.75
N LEU A 125 -11.40 -7.54 -11.05
CA LEU A 125 -11.84 -8.82 -11.63
C LEU A 125 -11.24 -10.06 -10.93
N GLY A 126 -12.07 -11.09 -10.73
CA GLY A 126 -11.61 -12.40 -10.27
C GLY A 126 -11.73 -12.69 -8.78
N GLY A 127 -12.21 -11.75 -7.98
CA GLY A 127 -12.46 -11.97 -6.55
C GLY A 127 -13.79 -12.68 -6.31
N THR A 128 -13.83 -13.55 -5.29
CA THR A 128 -15.05 -14.23 -4.87
C THR A 128 -15.94 -13.36 -3.98
N ARG A 129 -15.44 -12.22 -3.52
CA ARG A 129 -16.16 -11.33 -2.61
C ARG A 129 -16.43 -9.98 -3.27
N LYS A 130 -17.68 -9.52 -3.14
CA LYS A 130 -18.07 -8.16 -3.54
C LYS A 130 -17.51 -7.16 -2.54
N PHE A 131 -17.06 -6.02 -3.06
CA PHE A 131 -16.70 -4.89 -2.21
C PHE A 131 -17.95 -4.34 -1.52
N PRO A 132 -17.95 -4.15 -0.17
CA PRO A 132 -19.15 -3.73 0.56
C PRO A 132 -19.73 -2.42 0.04
N LYS A 133 -21.07 -2.35 -0.04
CA LYS A 133 -21.81 -1.21 -0.62
C LYS A 133 -21.61 0.10 0.16
N GLU A 134 -21.41 0.00 1.47
CA GLU A 134 -21.21 1.15 2.37
C GLU A 134 -19.94 1.93 2.10
N PHE A 135 -18.94 1.32 1.46
CA PHE A 135 -17.68 2.00 1.11
C PHE A 135 -17.83 2.75 -0.20
N THR A 136 -18.47 3.90 -0.12
CA THR A 136 -18.72 4.83 -1.22
C THR A 136 -17.62 5.90 -1.31
N GLU A 137 -17.65 6.69 -2.38
CA GLU A 137 -16.77 7.87 -2.49
C GLU A 137 -17.00 8.82 -1.30
N ASP A 138 -18.26 9.07 -0.93
CA ASP A 138 -18.60 9.92 0.21
C ASP A 138 -18.02 9.37 1.52
N PHE A 139 -18.06 8.05 1.72
CA PHE A 139 -17.44 7.42 2.88
C PHE A 139 -15.95 7.75 2.95
N PHE A 140 -15.19 7.51 1.86
CA PHE A 140 -13.74 7.77 1.87
C PHE A 140 -13.42 9.25 2.03
N ARG A 141 -14.18 10.14 1.41
CA ARG A 141 -14.00 11.58 1.58
C ARG A 141 -14.39 12.08 2.96
N SER A 142 -15.24 11.35 3.70
CA SER A 142 -15.60 11.69 5.08
C SER A 142 -14.46 11.40 6.07
N ILE A 143 -13.57 10.48 5.76
CA ILE A 143 -12.46 10.07 6.64
C ILE A 143 -11.08 10.55 6.19
N CYS A 144 -10.98 11.13 4.99
CA CYS A 144 -9.71 11.52 4.37
C CYS A 144 -9.91 12.73 3.46
N ASP A 145 -8.96 13.68 3.51
CA ASP A 145 -8.86 14.75 2.51
C ASP A 145 -8.22 14.17 1.24
N ILE A 146 -9.05 13.90 0.23
CA ILE A 146 -8.62 13.34 -1.06
C ILE A 146 -8.70 14.43 -2.12
N ARG A 147 -7.56 14.86 -2.63
CA ARG A 147 -7.47 15.93 -3.62
C ARG A 147 -7.88 15.50 -5.02
N GLY A 148 -7.60 14.24 -5.38
CA GLY A 148 -7.87 13.70 -6.69
C GLY A 148 -9.22 12.99 -6.79
N LYS A 149 -9.28 12.07 -7.74
CA LYS A 149 -10.46 11.25 -8.02
C LYS A 149 -10.48 10.01 -7.11
N VAL A 150 -11.68 9.54 -6.79
CA VAL A 150 -11.91 8.27 -6.10
C VAL A 150 -12.44 7.27 -7.11
N LYS A 151 -11.68 6.21 -7.34
CA LYS A 151 -12.08 5.10 -8.21
C LYS A 151 -12.34 3.87 -7.36
N ILE A 152 -13.59 3.39 -7.36
CA ILE A 152 -14.02 2.22 -6.61
C ILE A 152 -14.33 1.10 -7.60
N TYR A 153 -13.54 0.03 -7.52
CA TYR A 153 -13.76 -1.16 -8.32
C TYR A 153 -14.80 -2.07 -7.64
N ARG A 154 -15.94 -2.22 -8.30
CA ARG A 154 -17.01 -3.12 -7.88
C ARG A 154 -17.18 -4.20 -8.92
N TRP A 155 -16.68 -5.39 -8.60
CA TRP A 155 -16.93 -6.52 -9.47
C TRP A 155 -18.42 -6.82 -9.50
N MET A 156 -19.00 -6.76 -10.68
CA MET A 156 -20.42 -7.02 -10.91
C MET A 156 -20.62 -8.41 -11.49
N GLY A 157 -20.01 -9.43 -10.95
CA GLY A 157 -20.04 -10.83 -11.40
C GLY A 157 -21.11 -11.23 -12.42
N PHE A 158 -20.81 -12.20 -13.21
CA PHE A 158 -21.79 -12.79 -14.13
C PHE A 158 -22.83 -13.57 -13.38
#